data_18715d90116e1b71e47487c0b46a847b
#
_entry.id   18715d90116e1b71e47487c0b46a847b
#
_cell.length_a   1.000
_cell.length_b   1.000
_cell.length_c   1.000
_cell.angle_alpha   90.00
_cell.angle_beta   90.00
_cell.angle_gamma   90.00
#
_symmetry.space_group_name_H-M   'P 1'
#
loop_
_entity.id
_entity.type
_entity.pdbx_description
1 polymer ?
#
loop_
_entity_poly.entity_id
_entity_poly.type
_entity_poly.pdbx_seq_one_letter_code
_entity_poly.pdbx_strand_id
1 'polypeptide(L)'
;AWKLPEAALPVLRQALKAGAAVTKEEAAELAAAVRKTGRPADAEEVLGSLFHRRLPPSPAVFRALWAARTGEPLAVQLERLKAVFTERSSGPMAPVFKQAADRLLSPPLFAYEAAVRLLLTAEEGAEGPAHALLFRLGLVPLPAGRMAAIQNAMQQRQFAEVGKLLGLTDEEAFFARFAAVDAACKSGALSEAEAKLWTSVLTAGDPALSLFHWLRRIAGRLGLEDEAMLAEALKTRGAPPMAPSLRRLLLHLLGGAGSKEAEAAAEAFLDRLDGMAVIAGSDGPVGHIWISFPLPLGGRNHDFSVYWQGRRKDGGALDPDYSRIVCSVTLEQLGGILIDMRVQRRIVHISLFHDDPRLPELVHRFAPLVKERLQAHGYLLSGIDVKAAEASPPAPSVLPFAGSSSEVDWRV
;
A
#
# COMPACT_ATOMS: atom_id res chain seq x y z
N ALA A 1 -43.01 3.91 18.94
CA ALA A 1 -42.28 2.81 18.31
C ALA A 1 -41.92 3.22 16.87
N TRP A 2 -40.64 3.11 16.49
CA TRP A 2 -40.21 3.39 15.13
C TRP A 2 -40.79 2.33 14.17
N LYS A 3 -41.53 2.77 13.16
CA LYS A 3 -41.94 1.89 12.05
C LYS A 3 -40.72 1.78 11.09
N LEU A 4 -39.77 0.95 11.43
CA LEU A 4 -38.59 0.66 10.58
C LEU A 4 -38.85 -0.62 9.78
N PRO A 5 -38.31 -0.72 8.56
CA PRO A 5 -38.34 -1.98 7.81
C PRO A 5 -37.57 -3.07 8.58
N GLU A 6 -37.99 -4.32 8.42
CA GLU A 6 -37.35 -5.48 9.06
C GLU A 6 -35.84 -5.54 8.78
N ALA A 7 -35.43 -5.06 7.62
CA ALA A 7 -34.02 -4.92 7.22
C ALA A 7 -33.18 -3.97 8.12
N ALA A 8 -33.80 -3.16 8.98
CA ALA A 8 -33.08 -2.31 9.94
C ALA A 8 -32.75 -3.04 11.25
N LEU A 9 -33.30 -4.23 11.50
CA LEU A 9 -33.04 -5.00 12.72
C LEU A 9 -31.54 -5.32 12.93
N PRO A 10 -30.76 -5.75 11.91
CA PRO A 10 -29.32 -5.94 12.07
C PRO A 10 -28.58 -4.66 12.48
N VAL A 11 -28.94 -3.51 11.92
CA VAL A 11 -28.35 -2.21 12.25
C VAL A 11 -28.58 -1.87 13.72
N LEU A 12 -29.84 -1.96 14.18
CA LEU A 12 -30.21 -1.68 15.56
C LEU A 12 -29.55 -2.66 16.54
N ARG A 13 -29.48 -3.93 16.19
CA ARG A 13 -28.83 -4.96 16.99
C ARG A 13 -27.35 -4.65 17.22
N GLN A 14 -26.62 -4.30 16.17
CA GLN A 14 -25.20 -3.98 16.26
C GLN A 14 -24.95 -2.66 16.99
N ALA A 15 -25.78 -1.64 16.77
CA ALA A 15 -25.71 -0.39 17.51
C ALA A 15 -25.93 -0.60 19.02
N LEU A 16 -26.94 -1.39 19.41
CA LEU A 16 -27.20 -1.73 20.81
C LEU A 16 -26.04 -2.51 21.43
N LYS A 17 -25.49 -3.50 20.75
CA LYS A 17 -24.32 -4.27 21.24
C LYS A 17 -23.10 -3.36 21.50
N ALA A 18 -22.91 -2.34 20.67
CA ALA A 18 -21.81 -1.40 20.79
C ALA A 18 -22.10 -0.20 21.74
N GLY A 19 -23.32 -0.11 22.27
CA GLY A 19 -23.75 1.04 23.06
C GLY A 19 -23.78 2.35 22.27
N ALA A 20 -23.99 2.27 20.95
CA ALA A 20 -23.98 3.41 20.04
C ALA A 20 -25.40 3.96 19.83
N ALA A 21 -25.54 5.27 19.82
CA ALA A 21 -26.78 5.94 19.43
C ALA A 21 -26.88 5.97 17.88
N VAL A 22 -28.07 5.76 17.38
CA VAL A 22 -28.37 5.85 15.95
C VAL A 22 -29.74 6.48 15.77
N THR A 23 -29.90 7.40 14.83
CA THR A 23 -31.16 8.00 14.50
C THR A 23 -32.03 7.06 13.63
N LYS A 24 -33.30 7.37 13.48
CA LYS A 24 -34.19 6.61 12.62
C LYS A 24 -33.77 6.69 11.15
N GLU A 25 -33.35 7.85 10.72
CA GLU A 25 -32.89 8.14 9.37
C GLU A 25 -31.63 7.36 9.05
N GLU A 26 -30.63 7.42 9.91
CA GLU A 26 -29.37 6.65 9.78
C GLU A 26 -29.62 5.13 9.74
N ALA A 27 -30.51 4.64 10.61
CA ALA A 27 -30.85 3.22 10.61
C ALA A 27 -31.54 2.78 9.31
N ALA A 28 -32.42 3.62 8.74
CA ALA A 28 -33.10 3.34 7.48
C ALA A 28 -32.12 3.37 6.29
N GLU A 29 -31.22 4.35 6.23
CA GLU A 29 -30.23 4.50 5.18
C GLU A 29 -29.19 3.35 5.21
N LEU A 30 -28.68 2.99 6.40
CA LEU A 30 -27.80 1.83 6.56
C LEU A 30 -28.49 0.53 6.18
N ALA A 31 -29.77 0.34 6.56
CA ALA A 31 -30.54 -0.83 6.15
C ALA A 31 -30.69 -0.93 4.63
N ALA A 32 -30.85 0.21 3.94
CA ALA A 32 -30.87 0.24 2.48
C ALA A 32 -29.52 -0.13 1.87
N ALA A 33 -28.41 0.32 2.45
CA ALA A 33 -27.05 -0.05 2.03
C ALA A 33 -26.79 -1.55 2.27
N VAL A 34 -27.15 -2.09 3.42
CA VAL A 34 -27.03 -3.52 3.77
C VAL A 34 -27.76 -4.41 2.76
N ARG A 35 -29.02 -4.05 2.40
CA ARG A 35 -29.79 -4.82 1.41
C ARG A 35 -29.10 -4.93 0.05
N LYS A 36 -28.38 -3.89 -0.37
CA LYS A 36 -27.69 -3.89 -1.66
C LYS A 36 -26.50 -4.87 -1.70
N THR A 37 -26.01 -5.31 -0.55
CA THR A 37 -24.86 -6.22 -0.51
C THR A 37 -25.19 -7.66 -0.91
N GLY A 38 -26.42 -8.11 -0.74
CA GLY A 38 -26.86 -9.49 -0.96
C GLY A 38 -26.21 -10.53 -0.02
N ARG A 39 -25.39 -10.09 0.96
CA ARG A 39 -24.60 -10.93 1.87
C ARG A 39 -24.83 -10.50 3.32
N PRO A 40 -25.95 -10.92 3.95
CA PRO A 40 -26.37 -10.40 5.25
C PRO A 40 -25.38 -10.69 6.38
N ALA A 41 -24.74 -11.86 6.40
CA ALA A 41 -23.77 -12.22 7.44
C ALA A 41 -22.55 -11.30 7.41
N ASP A 42 -21.94 -11.11 6.23
CA ASP A 42 -20.79 -10.21 6.07
C ASP A 42 -21.18 -8.76 6.39
N ALA A 43 -22.39 -8.33 6.00
CA ALA A 43 -22.88 -6.99 6.28
C ALA A 43 -23.09 -6.76 7.78
N GLU A 44 -23.55 -7.76 8.53
CA GLU A 44 -23.70 -7.68 9.98
C GLU A 44 -22.34 -7.51 10.69
N GLU A 45 -21.30 -8.17 10.22
CA GLU A 45 -19.95 -7.98 10.75
C GLU A 45 -19.39 -6.58 10.43
N VAL A 46 -19.62 -6.06 9.22
CA VAL A 46 -19.24 -4.70 8.84
C VAL A 46 -19.95 -3.68 9.72
N LEU A 47 -21.25 -3.84 9.98
CA LEU A 47 -21.98 -3.01 10.93
C LEU A 47 -21.41 -3.09 12.35
N GLY A 48 -21.06 -4.30 12.80
CA GLY A 48 -20.40 -4.51 14.08
C GLY A 48 -19.11 -3.70 14.19
N SER A 49 -18.29 -3.74 13.16
CA SER A 49 -17.03 -2.96 13.09
C SER A 49 -17.30 -1.45 13.10
N LEU A 50 -18.28 -0.98 12.31
CA LEU A 50 -18.65 0.43 12.22
C LEU A 50 -19.01 0.99 13.61
N PHE A 51 -19.91 0.32 14.33
CA PHE A 51 -20.37 0.79 15.63
C PHE A 51 -19.32 0.61 16.74
N HIS A 52 -18.60 -0.52 16.73
CA HIS A 52 -17.57 -0.79 17.75
C HIS A 52 -16.42 0.22 17.70
N ARG A 53 -16.07 0.66 16.48
CA ARG A 53 -15.07 1.70 16.27
C ARG A 53 -15.59 3.12 16.42
N ARG A 54 -16.87 3.28 16.75
CA ARG A 54 -17.55 4.59 16.88
C ARG A 54 -17.42 5.45 15.63
N LEU A 55 -17.44 4.81 14.46
CA LEU A 55 -17.43 5.51 13.19
C LEU A 55 -18.80 6.12 12.90
N PRO A 56 -18.86 7.20 12.09
CA PRO A 56 -20.15 7.80 11.70
C PRO A 56 -21.08 6.76 11.06
N PRO A 57 -22.34 6.63 11.53
CA PRO A 57 -23.29 5.64 11.04
C PRO A 57 -23.89 6.07 9.69
N SER A 58 -23.07 6.20 8.65
CA SER A 58 -23.48 6.63 7.32
C SER A 58 -23.33 5.53 6.27
N PRO A 59 -24.15 5.55 5.20
CA PRO A 59 -24.03 4.61 4.08
C PRO A 59 -22.65 4.66 3.40
N ALA A 60 -22.02 5.84 3.36
CA ALA A 60 -20.69 6.00 2.75
C ALA A 60 -19.62 5.25 3.56
N VAL A 61 -19.60 5.40 4.88
CA VAL A 61 -18.66 4.68 5.76
C VAL A 61 -18.93 3.17 5.71
N PHE A 62 -20.21 2.76 5.68
CA PHE A 62 -20.55 1.34 5.51
C PHE A 62 -20.03 0.77 4.19
N ARG A 63 -20.23 1.47 3.03
CA ARG A 63 -19.71 1.02 1.74
C ARG A 63 -18.18 0.94 1.73
N ALA A 64 -17.51 1.92 2.30
CA ALA A 64 -16.06 1.94 2.43
C ALA A 64 -15.53 0.72 3.21
N LEU A 65 -16.11 0.41 4.37
CA LEU A 65 -15.78 -0.77 5.16
C LEU A 65 -16.16 -2.07 4.44
N TRP A 66 -17.30 -2.07 3.74
CA TRP A 66 -17.71 -3.21 2.91
C TRP A 66 -16.72 -3.50 1.80
N ALA A 67 -16.31 -2.47 1.04
CA ALA A 67 -15.32 -2.59 -0.02
C ALA A 67 -13.95 -3.05 0.53
N ALA A 68 -13.56 -2.56 1.72
CA ALA A 68 -12.36 -3.01 2.40
C ALA A 68 -12.39 -4.51 2.72
N ARG A 69 -13.56 -5.03 3.13
CA ARG A 69 -13.71 -6.43 3.52
C ARG A 69 -13.87 -7.37 2.33
N THR A 70 -14.74 -7.02 1.40
CA THR A 70 -15.23 -7.93 0.35
C THR A 70 -14.77 -7.57 -1.05
N GLY A 71 -14.13 -6.41 -1.20
CA GLY A 71 -13.69 -5.91 -2.50
C GLY A 71 -12.64 -6.82 -3.13
N GLU A 72 -12.67 -6.88 -4.46
CA GLU A 72 -11.64 -7.55 -5.23
C GLU A 72 -10.24 -6.95 -4.95
N PRO A 73 -9.17 -7.71 -5.19
CA PRO A 73 -7.81 -7.21 -5.12
C PRO A 73 -7.64 -5.88 -5.87
N LEU A 74 -6.86 -4.94 -5.29
CA LEU A 74 -6.71 -3.60 -5.86
C LEU A 74 -6.09 -3.63 -7.26
N ALA A 75 -5.16 -4.58 -7.49
CA ALA A 75 -4.57 -4.81 -8.80
C ALA A 75 -5.62 -5.19 -9.85
N VAL A 76 -6.56 -6.07 -9.50
CA VAL A 76 -7.65 -6.51 -10.39
C VAL A 76 -8.61 -5.36 -10.69
N GLN A 77 -8.99 -4.59 -9.68
CA GLN A 77 -9.85 -3.41 -9.86
C GLN A 77 -9.19 -2.36 -10.77
N LEU A 78 -7.88 -2.14 -10.60
CA LEU A 78 -7.13 -1.19 -11.40
C LEU A 78 -7.02 -1.62 -12.87
N GLU A 79 -6.79 -2.90 -13.14
CA GLU A 79 -6.78 -3.44 -14.51
C GLU A 79 -8.17 -3.35 -15.15
N ARG A 80 -9.23 -3.63 -14.40
CA ARG A 80 -10.62 -3.44 -14.87
C ARG A 80 -10.90 -1.97 -15.23
N LEU A 81 -10.51 -1.05 -14.37
CA LEU A 81 -10.64 0.39 -14.64
C LEU A 81 -9.89 0.78 -15.92
N LYS A 82 -8.65 0.32 -16.09
CA LYS A 82 -7.89 0.57 -17.31
C LYS A 82 -8.62 0.07 -18.55
N ALA A 83 -9.15 -1.15 -18.53
CA ALA A 83 -9.88 -1.73 -19.66
C ALA A 83 -11.11 -0.88 -20.01
N VAL A 84 -11.96 -0.58 -19.02
CA VAL A 84 -13.20 0.20 -19.23
C VAL A 84 -12.89 1.60 -19.75
N PHE A 85 -11.87 2.29 -19.21
CA PHE A 85 -11.51 3.63 -19.66
C PHE A 85 -10.75 3.64 -20.99
N THR A 86 -10.09 2.55 -21.39
CA THR A 86 -9.42 2.46 -22.69
C THR A 86 -10.40 2.15 -23.80
N GLU A 87 -11.37 1.28 -23.57
CA GLU A 87 -12.29 0.79 -24.60
C GLU A 87 -13.47 1.75 -24.86
N ARG A 88 -13.92 2.49 -23.83
CA ARG A 88 -15.21 3.19 -23.87
C ARG A 88 -15.13 4.71 -23.62
N SER A 89 -13.96 5.24 -23.31
CA SER A 89 -13.78 6.67 -23.03
C SER A 89 -12.90 7.32 -24.09
N SER A 90 -13.52 8.10 -24.99
CA SER A 90 -12.80 8.93 -25.98
C SER A 90 -12.41 10.31 -25.44
N GLY A 91 -12.55 10.53 -24.13
CA GLY A 91 -12.30 11.83 -23.50
C GLY A 91 -10.80 12.11 -23.27
N PRO A 92 -10.42 13.40 -23.11
CA PRO A 92 -9.02 13.81 -22.93
C PRO A 92 -8.38 13.26 -21.64
N MET A 93 -9.19 12.81 -20.67
CA MET A 93 -8.71 12.26 -19.40
C MET A 93 -8.34 10.78 -19.45
N ALA A 94 -8.83 10.03 -20.46
CA ALA A 94 -8.54 8.59 -20.58
C ALA A 94 -7.03 8.28 -20.67
N PRO A 95 -6.23 8.95 -21.51
CA PRO A 95 -4.79 8.73 -21.57
C PRO A 95 -4.08 9.11 -20.26
N VAL A 96 -4.53 10.17 -19.59
CA VAL A 96 -3.98 10.60 -18.28
C VAL A 96 -4.24 9.54 -17.22
N PHE A 97 -5.46 9.02 -17.16
CA PHE A 97 -5.83 7.93 -16.25
C PHE A 97 -5.02 6.66 -16.53
N LYS A 98 -4.95 6.25 -17.81
CA LYS A 98 -4.15 5.07 -18.21
C LYS A 98 -2.71 5.21 -17.76
N GLN A 99 -2.07 6.35 -18.02
CA GLN A 99 -0.71 6.62 -17.59
C GLN A 99 -0.56 6.57 -16.05
N ALA A 100 -1.50 7.13 -15.30
CA ALA A 100 -1.48 7.09 -13.84
C ALA A 100 -1.61 5.65 -13.32
N ALA A 101 -2.50 4.84 -13.92
CA ALA A 101 -2.69 3.44 -13.57
C ALA A 101 -1.46 2.58 -13.93
N ASP A 102 -0.89 2.76 -15.13
CA ASP A 102 0.33 2.06 -15.55
C ASP A 102 1.51 2.33 -14.59
N ARG A 103 1.63 3.57 -14.11
CA ARG A 103 2.65 3.94 -13.12
C ARG A 103 2.46 3.28 -11.76
N LEU A 104 1.25 2.93 -11.38
CA LEU A 104 0.97 2.16 -10.16
C LEU A 104 1.30 0.69 -10.33
N LEU A 105 1.03 0.12 -11.51
CA LEU A 105 1.25 -1.29 -11.81
C LEU A 105 2.72 -1.63 -12.15
N SER A 106 3.53 -0.63 -12.46
CA SER A 106 4.94 -0.81 -12.83
C SER A 106 5.85 0.11 -12.03
N PRO A 107 5.89 0.01 -10.70
CA PRO A 107 6.79 0.84 -9.91
C PRO A 107 8.23 0.39 -10.10
N PRO A 108 9.15 1.31 -10.31
CA PRO A 108 10.57 1.03 -10.35
C PRO A 108 11.10 0.84 -8.93
N LEU A 109 11.15 -0.40 -8.46
CA LEU A 109 11.88 -0.74 -7.25
C LEU A 109 13.38 -0.52 -7.48
N PHE A 110 14.09 -0.03 -6.46
CA PHE A 110 15.54 0.19 -6.48
C PHE A 110 16.06 1.31 -7.40
N ALA A 111 15.19 2.14 -8.00
CA ALA A 111 15.63 3.12 -9.00
C ALA A 111 16.67 4.11 -8.46
N TYR A 112 16.46 4.66 -7.28
CA TYR A 112 17.44 5.58 -6.68
C TYR A 112 18.72 4.89 -6.26
N GLU A 113 18.62 3.70 -5.67
CA GLU A 113 19.79 2.93 -5.27
C GLU A 113 20.64 2.50 -6.45
N ALA A 114 19.98 2.05 -7.52
CA ALA A 114 20.67 1.70 -8.76
C ALA A 114 21.39 2.91 -9.36
N ALA A 115 20.71 4.08 -9.39
CA ALA A 115 21.32 5.32 -9.86
C ALA A 115 22.56 5.70 -9.04
N VAL A 116 22.47 5.66 -7.71
CA VAL A 116 23.59 5.98 -6.81
C VAL A 116 24.74 5.01 -7.00
N ARG A 117 24.47 3.71 -7.13
CA ARG A 117 25.50 2.69 -7.39
C ARG A 117 26.17 2.84 -8.74
N LEU A 118 25.39 3.15 -9.78
CA LEU A 118 25.96 3.42 -11.10
C LEU A 118 26.85 4.66 -11.08
N LEU A 119 26.49 5.71 -10.34
CA LEU A 119 27.32 6.90 -10.17
C LEU A 119 28.62 6.57 -9.46
N LEU A 120 28.59 5.78 -8.37
CA LEU A 120 29.79 5.33 -7.67
C LEU A 120 30.70 4.50 -8.59
N THR A 121 30.12 3.58 -9.38
CA THR A 121 30.90 2.77 -10.32
C THR A 121 31.49 3.63 -11.45
N ALA A 122 30.80 4.68 -11.87
CA ALA A 122 31.27 5.59 -12.91
C ALA A 122 32.41 6.51 -12.44
N GLU A 123 32.47 6.84 -11.13
CA GLU A 123 33.59 7.60 -10.55
C GLU A 123 34.92 6.82 -10.59
N GLU A 124 34.89 5.47 -10.62
CA GLU A 124 36.02 4.59 -10.62
C GLU A 124 36.64 4.37 -12.04
N GLY A 125 35.97 4.79 -13.13
CA GLY A 125 36.40 4.53 -14.48
C GLY A 125 35.98 5.55 -15.53
N ALA A 126 36.86 5.91 -16.44
CA ALA A 126 36.71 7.05 -17.36
C ALA A 126 35.74 6.80 -18.54
N GLU A 127 35.30 5.73 -18.94
CA GLU A 127 34.24 5.41 -19.91
C GLU A 127 33.88 3.91 -19.80
N GLY A 128 32.62 3.58 -19.57
CA GLY A 128 32.26 2.19 -19.39
C GLY A 128 30.75 1.95 -19.33
N PRO A 129 30.31 0.72 -19.05
CA PRO A 129 28.90 0.37 -19.01
C PRO A 129 28.09 1.18 -17.99
N ALA A 130 28.73 1.68 -16.92
CA ALA A 130 28.07 2.55 -15.93
C ALA A 130 27.66 3.90 -16.55
N HIS A 131 28.54 4.52 -17.32
CA HIS A 131 28.25 5.77 -18.02
C HIS A 131 27.13 5.59 -19.06
N ALA A 132 27.15 4.51 -19.82
CA ALA A 132 26.12 4.20 -20.79
C ALA A 132 24.74 4.04 -20.12
N LEU A 133 24.69 3.31 -18.99
CA LEU A 133 23.46 3.15 -18.22
C LEU A 133 22.98 4.45 -17.59
N LEU A 134 23.87 5.27 -17.03
CA LEU A 134 23.52 6.60 -16.51
C LEU A 134 22.96 7.51 -17.60
N PHE A 135 23.57 7.51 -18.78
CA PHE A 135 23.06 8.27 -19.93
C PHE A 135 21.63 7.81 -20.33
N ARG A 136 21.39 6.50 -20.37
CA ARG A 136 20.05 5.93 -20.63
C ARG A 136 19.04 6.35 -19.56
N LEU A 137 19.47 6.51 -18.32
CA LEU A 137 18.64 7.02 -17.22
C LEU A 137 18.43 8.54 -17.28
N GLY A 138 19.16 9.25 -18.14
CA GLY A 138 19.16 10.71 -18.23
C GLY A 138 19.87 11.38 -17.07
N LEU A 139 20.84 10.67 -16.47
CA LEU A 139 21.70 11.18 -15.42
C LEU A 139 23.04 11.59 -16.01
N VAL A 140 23.61 12.66 -15.45
CA VAL A 140 24.93 13.15 -15.80
C VAL A 140 25.89 12.89 -14.65
N PRO A 141 27.21 12.77 -14.92
CA PRO A 141 28.21 12.70 -13.86
C PRO A 141 28.07 13.87 -12.88
N LEU A 142 28.18 13.60 -11.59
CA LEU A 142 27.96 14.59 -10.55
C LEU A 142 29.26 15.32 -10.20
N PRO A 143 29.18 16.61 -9.79
CA PRO A 143 30.33 17.32 -9.25
C PRO A 143 30.88 16.63 -7.99
N ALA A 144 32.20 16.72 -7.79
CA ALA A 144 32.85 16.18 -6.59
C ALA A 144 32.21 16.72 -5.31
N GLY A 145 32.04 15.84 -4.32
CA GLY A 145 31.41 16.15 -3.02
C GLY A 145 29.88 15.98 -2.97
N ARG A 146 29.18 15.95 -4.10
CA ARG A 146 27.71 15.76 -4.10
C ARG A 146 27.31 14.33 -3.71
N MET A 147 28.17 13.34 -3.96
CA MET A 147 27.92 11.94 -3.63
C MET A 147 27.73 11.72 -2.12
N ALA A 148 28.54 12.35 -1.28
CA ALA A 148 28.40 12.25 0.17
C ALA A 148 27.05 12.80 0.67
N ALA A 149 26.56 13.91 0.07
CA ALA A 149 25.26 14.47 0.38
C ALA A 149 24.13 13.51 -0.03
N ILE A 150 24.25 12.87 -1.21
CA ILE A 150 23.27 11.87 -1.69
C ILE A 150 23.24 10.66 -0.75
N GLN A 151 24.39 10.11 -0.38
CA GLN A 151 24.46 8.98 0.54
C GLN A 151 23.84 9.31 1.90
N ASN A 152 24.11 10.50 2.45
CA ASN A 152 23.50 10.95 3.69
C ASN A 152 21.98 11.09 3.55
N ALA A 153 21.48 11.72 2.48
CA ALA A 153 20.06 11.84 2.22
C ALA A 153 19.37 10.47 2.04
N MET A 154 20.03 9.51 1.40
CA MET A 154 19.57 8.13 1.29
C MET A 154 19.45 7.45 2.65
N GLN A 155 20.46 7.57 3.51
CA GLN A 155 20.43 7.02 4.87
C GLN A 155 19.32 7.62 5.71
N GLN A 156 19.06 8.92 5.57
CA GLN A 156 17.99 9.64 6.24
C GLN A 156 16.61 9.45 5.57
N ARG A 157 16.52 8.66 4.50
CA ARG A 157 15.29 8.40 3.73
C ARG A 157 14.64 9.67 3.15
N GLN A 158 15.45 10.67 2.85
CA GLN A 158 15.03 11.96 2.28
C GLN A 158 15.01 11.89 0.74
N PHE A 159 14.16 11.04 0.16
CA PHE A 159 14.17 10.74 -1.28
C PHE A 159 13.88 11.96 -2.17
N ALA A 160 13.06 12.90 -1.72
CA ALA A 160 12.85 14.16 -2.45
C ALA A 160 14.16 14.95 -2.57
N GLU A 161 15.01 14.94 -1.54
CA GLU A 161 16.33 15.57 -1.57
C GLU A 161 17.30 14.77 -2.45
N VAL A 162 17.25 13.45 -2.41
CA VAL A 162 18.01 12.59 -3.33
C VAL A 162 17.72 12.94 -4.78
N GLY A 163 16.45 13.07 -5.14
CA GLY A 163 16.04 13.47 -6.50
C GLY A 163 16.63 14.82 -6.92
N LYS A 164 16.58 15.83 -6.05
CA LYS A 164 17.19 17.15 -6.31
C LYS A 164 18.72 17.07 -6.45
N LEU A 165 19.38 16.32 -5.58
CA LEU A 165 20.81 16.13 -5.62
C LEU A 165 21.27 15.36 -6.88
N LEU A 166 20.45 14.44 -7.38
CA LEU A 166 20.64 13.77 -8.67
C LEU A 166 20.35 14.67 -9.87
N GLY A 167 19.82 15.88 -9.64
CA GLY A 167 19.45 16.81 -10.70
C GLY A 167 18.17 16.42 -11.44
N LEU A 168 17.29 15.63 -10.84
CA LEU A 168 16.04 15.22 -11.44
C LEU A 168 15.04 16.37 -11.43
N THR A 169 14.74 16.91 -12.60
CA THR A 169 13.68 17.92 -12.80
C THR A 169 12.31 17.27 -12.95
N ASP A 170 12.28 16.03 -13.47
CA ASP A 170 11.10 15.20 -13.63
C ASP A 170 11.41 13.76 -13.16
N GLU A 171 10.96 13.46 -11.95
CA GLU A 171 11.13 12.17 -11.32
C GLU A 171 10.39 11.07 -12.09
N GLU A 172 9.24 11.39 -12.67
CA GLU A 172 8.46 10.44 -13.44
C GLU A 172 9.14 10.04 -14.76
N ALA A 173 9.78 11.00 -15.41
CA ALA A 173 10.60 10.70 -16.60
C ALA A 173 11.80 9.82 -16.25
N PHE A 174 12.43 10.04 -15.10
CA PHE A 174 13.50 9.17 -14.60
C PHE A 174 13.02 7.74 -14.38
N PHE A 175 11.87 7.54 -13.74
CA PHE A 175 11.33 6.21 -13.52
C PHE A 175 10.87 5.51 -14.80
N ALA A 176 10.35 6.27 -15.76
CA ALA A 176 10.04 5.71 -17.09
C ALA A 176 11.30 5.21 -17.81
N ARG A 177 12.40 5.96 -17.75
CA ARG A 177 13.70 5.54 -18.30
C ARG A 177 14.27 4.34 -17.56
N PHE A 178 14.14 4.28 -16.23
CA PHE A 178 14.54 3.12 -15.44
C PHE A 178 13.80 1.85 -15.89
N ALA A 179 12.49 1.91 -16.04
CA ALA A 179 11.69 0.79 -16.53
C ALA A 179 12.09 0.39 -17.97
N ALA A 180 12.42 1.35 -18.83
CA ALA A 180 12.89 1.08 -20.17
C ALA A 180 14.26 0.36 -20.18
N VAL A 181 15.19 0.74 -19.31
CA VAL A 181 16.49 0.07 -19.16
C VAL A 181 16.30 -1.36 -18.64
N ASP A 182 15.40 -1.56 -17.67
CA ASP A 182 15.09 -2.89 -17.14
C ASP A 182 14.47 -3.80 -18.21
N ALA A 183 13.54 -3.28 -19.02
CA ALA A 183 12.97 -3.98 -20.17
C ALA A 183 14.03 -4.31 -21.23
N ALA A 184 14.94 -3.37 -21.52
CA ALA A 184 16.04 -3.58 -22.45
C ALA A 184 17.02 -4.68 -21.98
N CYS A 185 17.27 -4.74 -20.65
CA CYS A 185 18.06 -5.82 -20.06
C CYS A 185 17.39 -7.20 -20.26
N LYS A 186 16.09 -7.30 -19.96
CA LYS A 186 15.29 -8.52 -20.08
C LYS A 186 15.15 -9.01 -21.53
N SER A 187 15.09 -8.09 -22.49
CA SER A 187 15.00 -8.41 -23.92
C SER A 187 16.35 -8.67 -24.62
N GLY A 188 17.47 -8.53 -23.90
CA GLY A 188 18.79 -8.67 -24.48
C GLY A 188 19.23 -7.49 -25.36
N ALA A 189 18.58 -6.33 -25.24
CA ALA A 189 18.92 -5.12 -26.02
C ALA A 189 20.09 -4.31 -25.41
N LEU A 190 20.55 -4.67 -24.22
CA LEU A 190 21.77 -4.14 -23.62
C LEU A 190 22.99 -4.97 -24.04
N SER A 191 24.17 -4.37 -24.06
CA SER A 191 25.41 -5.12 -24.15
C SER A 191 25.59 -6.05 -22.95
N GLU A 192 26.36 -7.11 -23.09
CA GLU A 192 26.61 -8.07 -22.02
C GLU A 192 27.16 -7.40 -20.74
N ALA A 193 28.08 -6.44 -20.92
CA ALA A 193 28.65 -5.67 -19.81
C ALA A 193 27.61 -4.78 -19.12
N GLU A 194 26.75 -4.08 -19.88
CA GLU A 194 25.65 -3.28 -19.33
C GLU A 194 24.65 -4.16 -18.56
N ALA A 195 24.23 -5.30 -19.16
CA ALA A 195 23.28 -6.22 -18.55
C ALA A 195 23.81 -6.84 -17.25
N LYS A 196 25.08 -7.25 -17.23
CA LYS A 196 25.75 -7.78 -16.04
C LYS A 196 25.82 -6.73 -14.93
N LEU A 197 26.23 -5.50 -15.27
CA LEU A 197 26.29 -4.40 -14.31
C LEU A 197 24.89 -4.05 -13.80
N TRP A 198 23.87 -3.94 -14.70
CA TRP A 198 22.50 -3.66 -14.32
C TRP A 198 21.95 -4.67 -13.32
N THR A 199 22.15 -5.95 -13.59
CA THR A 199 21.74 -7.02 -12.68
C THR A 199 22.45 -6.91 -11.34
N SER A 200 23.74 -6.60 -11.33
CA SER A 200 24.50 -6.49 -10.08
C SER A 200 24.04 -5.31 -9.22
N VAL A 201 23.74 -4.14 -9.80
CA VAL A 201 23.27 -2.98 -9.03
C VAL A 201 21.87 -3.18 -8.48
N LEU A 202 21.01 -3.93 -9.16
CA LEU A 202 19.66 -4.28 -8.68
C LEU A 202 19.72 -5.29 -7.52
N THR A 203 20.56 -6.30 -7.63
CA THR A 203 20.66 -7.36 -6.59
C THR A 203 21.35 -6.90 -5.32
N ALA A 204 22.20 -5.89 -5.42
CA ALA A 204 22.92 -5.34 -4.27
C ALA A 204 22.12 -4.27 -3.49
N GLY A 205 20.90 -3.89 -3.92
CA GLY A 205 20.04 -2.91 -3.27
C GLY A 205 19.62 -3.29 -1.85
N ASP A 206 19.30 -2.29 -1.01
CA ASP A 206 18.62 -2.52 0.27
C ASP A 206 17.10 -2.64 0.04
N PRO A 207 16.52 -3.86 0.13
CA PRO A 207 15.09 -4.04 -0.13
C PRO A 207 14.20 -3.22 0.80
N ALA A 208 14.62 -2.99 2.04
CA ALA A 208 13.81 -2.26 3.03
C ALA A 208 13.72 -0.77 2.67
N LEU A 209 14.83 -0.17 2.23
CA LEU A 209 14.85 1.24 1.84
C LEU A 209 14.01 1.46 0.57
N SER A 210 14.19 0.60 -0.42
CA SER A 210 13.44 0.66 -1.68
C SER A 210 11.95 0.42 -1.48
N LEU A 211 11.58 -0.54 -0.63
CA LEU A 211 10.18 -0.81 -0.29
C LEU A 211 9.53 0.38 0.43
N PHE A 212 10.24 1.02 1.36
CA PHE A 212 9.73 2.21 2.06
C PHE A 212 9.46 3.37 1.08
N HIS A 213 10.40 3.66 0.19
CA HIS A 213 10.21 4.70 -0.81
C HIS A 213 9.04 4.39 -1.74
N TRP A 214 8.95 3.15 -2.19
CA TRP A 214 7.88 2.68 -3.06
C TRP A 214 6.50 2.77 -2.38
N LEU A 215 6.38 2.33 -1.12
CA LEU A 215 5.13 2.45 -0.35
C LEU A 215 4.66 3.89 -0.24
N ARG A 216 5.57 4.81 0.07
CA ARG A 216 5.26 6.23 0.17
C ARG A 216 4.78 6.80 -1.17
N ARG A 217 5.43 6.43 -2.26
CA ARG A 217 5.00 6.86 -3.60
C ARG A 217 3.64 6.30 -4.00
N ILE A 218 3.38 5.03 -3.72
CA ILE A 218 2.09 4.41 -3.98
C ILE A 218 0.98 5.10 -3.19
N ALA A 219 1.18 5.37 -1.90
CA ALA A 219 0.21 6.07 -1.07
C ALA A 219 -0.16 7.44 -1.68
N GLY A 220 0.83 8.24 -2.07
CA GLY A 220 0.62 9.52 -2.73
C GLY A 220 -0.08 9.38 -4.09
N ARG A 221 0.30 8.40 -4.91
CA ARG A 221 -0.32 8.17 -6.23
C ARG A 221 -1.75 7.66 -6.15
N LEU A 222 -2.05 6.82 -5.16
CA LEU A 222 -3.43 6.41 -4.88
C LEU A 222 -4.29 7.56 -4.37
N GLY A 223 -3.67 8.58 -3.74
CA GLY A 223 -4.37 9.73 -3.15
C GLY A 223 -4.77 9.51 -1.70
N LEU A 224 -4.09 8.61 -0.98
CA LEU A 224 -4.35 8.38 0.45
C LEU A 224 -3.97 9.57 1.33
N GLU A 225 -3.10 10.45 0.84
CA GLU A 225 -2.65 11.68 1.51
C GLU A 225 -3.35 12.95 1.00
N ASP A 226 -4.22 12.84 -0.02
CA ASP A 226 -4.82 14.01 -0.70
C ASP A 226 -5.58 14.93 0.26
N GLU A 227 -6.35 14.39 1.18
CA GLU A 227 -7.13 15.18 2.13
C GLU A 227 -6.24 15.96 3.11
N ALA A 228 -5.18 15.30 3.62
CA ALA A 228 -4.20 15.96 4.50
C ALA A 228 -3.45 17.06 3.76
N MET A 229 -3.05 16.80 2.52
CA MET A 229 -2.35 17.79 1.67
C MET A 229 -3.24 18.97 1.31
N LEU A 230 -4.51 18.73 1.00
CA LEU A 230 -5.49 19.79 0.73
C LEU A 230 -5.78 20.62 2.00
N ALA A 231 -5.93 19.96 3.14
CA ALA A 231 -6.14 20.65 4.41
C ALA A 231 -4.95 21.55 4.77
N GLU A 232 -3.72 21.10 4.54
CA GLU A 232 -2.52 21.90 4.76
C GLU A 232 -2.40 23.06 3.76
N ALA A 233 -2.70 22.81 2.48
CA ALA A 233 -2.72 23.86 1.47
C ALA A 233 -3.74 24.96 1.80
N LEU A 234 -4.91 24.59 2.32
CA LEU A 234 -5.93 25.56 2.79
C LEU A 234 -5.44 26.39 3.97
N LYS A 235 -4.75 25.77 4.95
CA LYS A 235 -4.17 26.47 6.12
C LYS A 235 -3.09 27.45 5.70
N THR A 236 -2.20 27.03 4.81
CA THR A 236 -1.04 27.83 4.38
C THR A 236 -1.35 28.77 3.23
N ARG A 237 -2.58 28.77 2.70
CA ARG A 237 -2.98 29.47 1.47
C ARG A 237 -2.05 29.14 0.29
N GLY A 238 -1.44 27.98 0.31
CA GLY A 238 -0.57 27.46 -0.74
C GLY A 238 -1.36 26.78 -1.87
N ALA A 239 -0.71 26.63 -3.02
CA ALA A 239 -1.29 25.82 -4.09
C ALA A 239 -1.18 24.32 -3.71
N PRO A 240 -2.22 23.51 -3.95
CA PRO A 240 -2.11 22.07 -3.79
C PRO A 240 -1.08 21.49 -4.77
N PRO A 241 -0.41 20.38 -4.44
CA PRO A 241 0.57 19.77 -5.33
C PRO A 241 -0.03 19.41 -6.68
N MET A 242 0.71 19.71 -7.74
CA MET A 242 0.25 19.70 -9.14
C MET A 242 -0.04 18.32 -9.73
N ALA A 243 0.59 17.24 -9.23
CA ALA A 243 0.38 15.93 -9.81
C ALA A 243 -0.97 15.33 -9.35
N PRO A 244 -1.89 15.01 -10.25
CA PRO A 244 -3.15 14.43 -9.88
C PRO A 244 -2.95 12.98 -9.40
N SER A 245 -3.45 12.68 -8.20
CA SER A 245 -3.57 11.31 -7.72
C SER A 245 -4.63 10.54 -8.51
N LEU A 246 -4.59 9.21 -8.44
CA LEU A 246 -5.62 8.39 -9.06
C LEU A 246 -7.01 8.68 -8.49
N ARG A 247 -7.09 8.91 -7.18
CA ARG A 247 -8.34 9.31 -6.50
C ARG A 247 -8.93 10.58 -7.12
N ARG A 248 -8.13 11.64 -7.29
CA ARG A 248 -8.59 12.89 -7.89
C ARG A 248 -9.01 12.73 -9.35
N LEU A 249 -8.28 11.93 -10.11
CA LEU A 249 -8.66 11.62 -11.49
C LEU A 249 -10.01 10.90 -11.56
N LEU A 250 -10.25 9.90 -10.70
CA LEU A 250 -11.51 9.17 -10.64
C LEU A 250 -12.67 10.06 -10.20
N LEU A 251 -12.48 10.90 -9.18
CA LEU A 251 -13.50 11.87 -8.75
C LEU A 251 -13.85 12.85 -9.88
N HIS A 252 -12.86 13.31 -10.64
CA HIS A 252 -13.10 14.17 -11.79
C HIS A 252 -13.87 13.44 -12.91
N LEU A 253 -13.55 12.17 -13.16
CA LEU A 253 -14.23 11.35 -14.16
C LEU A 253 -15.69 11.06 -13.78
N LEU A 254 -16.01 10.87 -12.51
CA LEU A 254 -17.38 10.72 -12.01
C LEU A 254 -18.23 12.00 -12.16
N GLY A 255 -17.59 13.16 -12.20
CA GLY A 255 -18.26 14.44 -12.50
C GLY A 255 -18.53 14.70 -13.98
N GLY A 256 -18.03 13.82 -14.88
CA GLY A 256 -18.21 13.91 -16.33
C GLY A 256 -19.11 12.80 -16.86
N ALA A 257 -19.57 12.89 -18.11
CA ALA A 257 -20.42 11.88 -18.74
C ALA A 257 -19.65 10.60 -19.05
N GLY A 258 -19.54 9.69 -18.06
CA GLY A 258 -19.00 8.34 -18.22
C GLY A 258 -20.08 7.30 -18.56
N SER A 259 -19.65 6.08 -18.95
CA SER A 259 -20.57 4.95 -19.01
C SER A 259 -20.93 4.51 -17.58
N LYS A 260 -22.15 4.00 -17.37
CA LYS A 260 -22.57 3.45 -16.05
C LYS A 260 -21.60 2.41 -15.50
N GLU A 261 -20.97 1.64 -16.37
CA GLU A 261 -19.97 0.63 -16.00
C GLU A 261 -18.67 1.27 -15.50
N ALA A 262 -18.22 2.36 -16.15
CA ALA A 262 -17.07 3.13 -15.72
C ALA A 262 -17.32 3.81 -14.37
N GLU A 263 -18.52 4.38 -14.20
CA GLU A 263 -18.93 4.99 -12.92
C GLU A 263 -18.93 3.95 -11.80
N ALA A 264 -19.56 2.79 -12.01
CA ALA A 264 -19.62 1.72 -11.02
C ALA A 264 -18.21 1.17 -10.65
N ALA A 265 -17.34 1.01 -11.65
CA ALA A 265 -15.96 0.56 -11.42
C ALA A 265 -15.14 1.62 -10.65
N ALA A 266 -15.31 2.90 -10.97
CA ALA A 266 -14.66 4.01 -10.27
C ALA A 266 -15.15 4.16 -8.83
N GLU A 267 -16.48 4.06 -8.60
CA GLU A 267 -17.07 4.08 -7.25
C GLU A 267 -16.54 2.92 -6.39
N ALA A 268 -16.50 1.69 -6.94
CA ALA A 268 -15.99 0.53 -6.21
C ALA A 268 -14.52 0.69 -5.81
N PHE A 269 -13.71 1.29 -6.67
CA PHE A 269 -12.31 1.58 -6.38
C PHE A 269 -12.16 2.68 -5.32
N LEU A 270 -12.93 3.75 -5.43
CA LEU A 270 -12.94 4.84 -4.44
C LEU A 270 -13.43 4.35 -3.08
N ASP A 271 -14.51 3.57 -3.02
CA ASP A 271 -14.99 2.97 -1.77
C ASP A 271 -13.88 2.13 -1.09
N ARG A 272 -13.02 1.46 -1.87
CA ARG A 272 -11.88 0.72 -1.33
C ARG A 272 -10.80 1.64 -0.75
N LEU A 273 -10.45 2.74 -1.43
CA LEU A 273 -9.53 3.74 -0.91
C LEU A 273 -10.07 4.41 0.35
N ASP A 274 -11.37 4.74 0.35
CA ASP A 274 -12.05 5.30 1.51
C ASP A 274 -12.03 4.32 2.70
N GLY A 275 -12.18 3.01 2.43
CA GLY A 275 -12.05 1.97 3.43
C GLY A 275 -10.69 1.99 4.13
N MET A 276 -9.60 2.19 3.39
CA MET A 276 -8.27 2.34 3.98
C MET A 276 -8.19 3.57 4.90
N ALA A 277 -8.71 4.72 4.43
CA ALA A 277 -8.72 5.96 5.19
C ALA A 277 -9.59 5.86 6.46
N VAL A 278 -10.79 5.29 6.35
CA VAL A 278 -11.71 5.09 7.48
C VAL A 278 -11.10 4.20 8.57
N ILE A 279 -10.39 3.15 8.16
CA ILE A 279 -9.72 2.25 9.10
C ILE A 279 -8.60 2.97 9.84
N ALA A 280 -7.83 3.81 9.13
CA ALA A 280 -6.74 4.58 9.73
C ALA A 280 -7.24 5.70 10.65
N GLY A 281 -8.39 6.29 10.37
CA GLY A 281 -8.98 7.42 11.10
C GLY A 281 -9.71 7.07 12.40
N SER A 282 -9.76 5.80 12.82
CA SER A 282 -10.46 5.43 14.05
C SER A 282 -9.81 6.03 15.31
N ASP A 283 -10.60 6.72 16.13
CA ASP A 283 -10.16 7.26 17.43
C ASP A 283 -10.02 6.15 18.46
N GLY A 284 -8.95 6.24 19.27
CA GLY A 284 -8.73 5.30 20.37
C GLY A 284 -7.27 5.19 20.75
N PRO A 285 -6.96 4.50 21.89
CA PRO A 285 -5.59 4.30 22.36
C PRO A 285 -4.79 3.36 21.42
N VAL A 286 -5.47 2.60 20.58
CA VAL A 286 -4.89 1.71 19.58
C VAL A 286 -5.16 2.29 18.21
N GLY A 287 -4.10 2.55 17.47
CA GLY A 287 -4.20 3.00 16.08
C GLY A 287 -4.14 1.81 15.12
N HIS A 288 -4.79 1.96 13.99
CA HIS A 288 -4.85 0.97 12.94
C HIS A 288 -4.48 1.62 11.62
N ILE A 289 -3.71 0.92 10.80
CA ILE A 289 -3.42 1.29 9.43
C ILE A 289 -3.68 0.05 8.57
N TRP A 290 -4.45 0.21 7.52
CA TRP A 290 -4.59 -0.82 6.52
C TRP A 290 -4.32 -0.23 5.15
N ILE A 291 -3.42 -0.85 4.41
CA ILE A 291 -3.04 -0.45 3.05
C ILE A 291 -3.02 -1.71 2.19
N SER A 292 -3.66 -1.63 1.03
CA SER A 292 -3.57 -2.64 -0.01
C SER A 292 -3.07 -2.00 -1.29
N PHE A 293 -2.19 -2.70 -2.01
CA PHE A 293 -1.58 -2.17 -3.23
C PHE A 293 -1.08 -3.31 -4.15
N PRO A 294 -0.96 -3.04 -5.46
CA PRO A 294 -0.35 -3.98 -6.38
C PRO A 294 1.15 -4.03 -6.18
N LEU A 295 1.69 -5.21 -5.86
CA LEU A 295 3.14 -5.45 -5.73
C LEU A 295 3.64 -6.17 -6.99
N PRO A 296 4.51 -5.56 -7.79
CA PRO A 296 5.09 -6.21 -8.96
C PRO A 296 6.19 -7.18 -8.54
N LEU A 297 5.94 -8.46 -8.70
CA LEU A 297 6.89 -9.53 -8.46
C LEU A 297 6.88 -10.48 -9.66
N GLY A 298 8.06 -10.88 -10.14
CA GLY A 298 8.16 -11.85 -11.23
C GLY A 298 7.52 -11.41 -12.57
N GLY A 299 7.38 -10.09 -12.80
CA GLY A 299 6.75 -9.53 -14.00
C GLY A 299 5.22 -9.48 -13.96
N ARG A 300 4.60 -9.79 -12.82
CA ARG A 300 3.16 -9.72 -12.58
C ARG A 300 2.84 -8.89 -11.36
N ASN A 301 1.61 -8.39 -11.30
CA ASN A 301 1.10 -7.63 -10.16
C ASN A 301 0.38 -8.58 -9.20
N HIS A 302 0.87 -8.64 -7.98
CA HIS A 302 0.28 -9.38 -6.87
C HIS A 302 -0.38 -8.40 -5.91
N ASP A 303 -1.52 -8.77 -5.34
CA ASP A 303 -2.12 -7.94 -4.30
C ASP A 303 -1.36 -8.16 -2.99
N PHE A 304 -0.84 -7.07 -2.43
CA PHE A 304 -0.17 -7.07 -1.14
C PHE A 304 -0.93 -6.18 -0.19
N SER A 305 -1.30 -6.72 0.95
CA SER A 305 -1.99 -5.94 1.99
C SER A 305 -1.18 -5.95 3.27
N VAL A 306 -1.11 -4.80 3.91
CA VAL A 306 -0.50 -4.62 5.23
C VAL A 306 -1.54 -4.05 6.17
N TYR A 307 -1.75 -4.73 7.27
CA TYR A 307 -2.52 -4.25 8.39
C TYR A 307 -1.57 -4.05 9.57
N TRP A 308 -1.50 -2.83 10.08
CA TRP A 308 -0.68 -2.46 11.22
C TRP A 308 -1.57 -1.98 12.36
N GLN A 309 -1.44 -2.60 13.51
CA GLN A 309 -2.08 -2.23 14.74
C GLN A 309 -1.00 -1.92 15.77
N GLY A 310 -1.13 -0.81 16.48
CA GLY A 310 -0.18 -0.42 17.51
C GLY A 310 -0.77 0.56 18.53
N ARG A 311 -0.14 0.67 19.68
CA ARG A 311 -0.48 1.70 20.66
C ARG A 311 -0.16 3.08 20.05
N ARG A 312 -1.00 4.07 20.30
CA ARG A 312 -0.71 5.46 19.92
C ARG A 312 0.19 6.11 20.96
N LYS A 313 1.23 6.79 20.49
CA LYS A 313 2.05 7.70 21.29
C LYS A 313 1.41 9.09 21.35
N ASP A 314 1.91 9.92 22.28
CA ASP A 314 1.59 11.35 22.31
C ASP A 314 1.95 11.94 20.93
N GLY A 315 0.99 12.60 20.28
CA GLY A 315 1.14 13.09 18.89
C GLY A 315 0.56 12.16 17.80
N GLY A 316 -0.08 11.03 18.16
CA GLY A 316 -0.88 10.20 17.26
C GLY A 316 -0.11 9.13 16.48
N ALA A 317 1.22 9.12 16.50
CA ALA A 317 2.04 8.11 15.85
C ALA A 317 1.90 6.74 16.51
N LEU A 318 1.98 5.66 15.71
CA LEU A 318 2.00 4.31 16.27
C LEU A 318 3.33 4.01 16.96
N ASP A 319 3.27 3.29 18.08
CA ASP A 319 4.45 2.87 18.82
C ASP A 319 5.12 1.67 18.13
N PRO A 320 6.34 1.84 17.56
CA PRO A 320 7.04 0.77 16.89
C PRO A 320 7.52 -0.33 17.83
N ASP A 321 7.58 -0.04 19.14
CA ASP A 321 8.05 -1.00 20.15
C ASP A 321 6.92 -1.94 20.63
N TYR A 322 5.67 -1.57 20.32
CA TYR A 322 4.47 -2.35 20.66
C TYR A 322 3.48 -2.33 19.51
N SER A 323 3.62 -3.28 18.61
CA SER A 323 2.78 -3.34 17.44
C SER A 323 2.57 -4.77 16.94
N ARG A 324 1.51 -4.95 16.17
CA ARG A 324 1.25 -6.15 15.38
C ARG A 324 1.10 -5.74 13.93
N ILE A 325 1.82 -6.41 13.05
CA ILE A 325 1.78 -6.18 11.62
C ILE A 325 1.38 -7.49 10.96
N VAL A 326 0.27 -7.46 10.23
CA VAL A 326 -0.18 -8.62 9.45
C VAL A 326 -0.07 -8.26 7.98
N CYS A 327 0.70 -9.05 7.24
CA CYS A 327 0.86 -8.91 5.81
C CYS A 327 0.22 -10.08 5.10
N SER A 328 -0.44 -9.82 3.98
CA SER A 328 -0.90 -10.88 3.07
C SER A 328 -0.43 -10.61 1.66
N VAL A 329 -0.02 -11.65 0.98
CA VAL A 329 0.34 -11.61 -0.44
C VAL A 329 -0.16 -12.88 -1.12
N THR A 330 -0.69 -12.73 -2.34
CA THR A 330 -1.06 -13.89 -3.16
C THR A 330 -0.03 -14.03 -4.26
N LEU A 331 0.74 -15.11 -4.21
CA LEU A 331 1.77 -15.44 -5.19
C LEU A 331 1.28 -16.54 -6.14
N GLU A 332 1.70 -16.48 -7.39
CA GLU A 332 1.21 -17.41 -8.42
C GLU A 332 1.50 -18.88 -8.11
N GLN A 333 2.72 -19.17 -7.66
CA GLN A 333 3.18 -20.55 -7.41
C GLN A 333 2.88 -21.05 -6.00
N LEU A 334 2.78 -20.15 -5.04
CA LEU A 334 2.57 -20.49 -3.63
C LEU A 334 1.14 -20.22 -3.18
N GLY A 335 0.33 -19.46 -3.93
CA GLY A 335 -0.98 -19.02 -3.46
C GLY A 335 -0.90 -17.93 -2.40
N GLY A 336 -1.88 -17.90 -1.51
CA GLY A 336 -1.97 -16.90 -0.45
C GLY A 336 -1.05 -17.20 0.72
N ILE A 337 -0.20 -16.25 1.08
CA ILE A 337 0.67 -16.31 2.26
C ILE A 337 0.22 -15.23 3.23
N LEU A 338 0.05 -15.58 4.50
CA LEU A 338 -0.18 -14.64 5.58
C LEU A 338 1.03 -14.63 6.52
N ILE A 339 1.46 -13.43 6.90
CA ILE A 339 2.57 -13.19 7.82
C ILE A 339 2.04 -12.36 8.99
N ASP A 340 2.07 -12.89 10.20
CA ASP A 340 1.73 -12.18 11.44
C ASP A 340 3.02 -11.87 12.21
N MET A 341 3.39 -10.62 12.29
CA MET A 341 4.56 -10.13 13.01
C MET A 341 4.09 -9.39 14.27
N ARG A 342 4.60 -9.82 15.42
CA ARG A 342 4.33 -9.20 16.73
C ARG A 342 5.60 -8.59 17.27
N VAL A 343 5.51 -7.35 17.69
CA VAL A 343 6.60 -6.59 18.27
C VAL A 343 6.25 -6.20 19.72
N GLN A 344 7.08 -6.63 20.67
CA GLN A 344 6.98 -6.25 22.07
C GLN A 344 8.37 -5.86 22.60
N ARG A 345 8.52 -4.62 23.05
CA ARG A 345 9.81 -4.09 23.55
C ARG A 345 10.97 -4.37 22.59
N ARG A 346 10.73 -4.15 21.28
CA ARG A 346 11.68 -4.45 20.18
C ARG A 346 12.03 -5.92 19.99
N ILE A 347 11.34 -6.84 20.66
CA ILE A 347 11.44 -8.27 20.40
C ILE A 347 10.39 -8.62 19.34
N VAL A 348 10.82 -9.19 18.25
CA VAL A 348 9.98 -9.53 17.08
C VAL A 348 9.78 -11.02 17.02
N HIS A 349 8.53 -11.46 16.91
CA HIS A 349 8.14 -12.81 16.60
C HIS A 349 7.36 -12.83 15.29
N ILE A 350 7.67 -13.75 14.39
CA ILE A 350 7.05 -13.86 13.07
C ILE A 350 6.38 -15.23 12.95
N SER A 351 5.10 -15.25 12.57
CA SER A 351 4.39 -16.49 12.20
C SER A 351 3.99 -16.38 10.72
N LEU A 352 4.41 -17.37 9.92
CA LEU A 352 3.98 -17.53 8.53
C LEU A 352 2.90 -18.63 8.47
N PHE A 353 1.81 -18.34 7.78
CA PHE A 353 0.69 -19.27 7.61
C PHE A 353 0.62 -19.71 6.16
N HIS A 354 0.92 -20.98 5.92
CA HIS A 354 0.91 -21.59 4.59
C HIS A 354 1.11 -23.10 4.67
N ASP A 355 0.56 -23.86 3.71
CA ASP A 355 0.61 -25.32 3.71
C ASP A 355 1.74 -25.94 2.85
N ASP A 356 2.54 -25.12 2.15
CA ASP A 356 3.64 -25.63 1.32
C ASP A 356 4.76 -26.23 2.18
N PRO A 357 5.05 -27.54 2.02
CA PRO A 357 6.06 -28.23 2.82
C PRO A 357 7.51 -27.72 2.61
N ARG A 358 7.77 -26.95 1.57
CA ARG A 358 9.09 -26.36 1.29
C ARG A 358 9.34 -25.08 2.12
N LEU A 359 8.28 -24.46 2.65
CA LEU A 359 8.39 -23.16 3.32
C LEU A 359 9.25 -23.22 4.60
N PRO A 360 9.18 -24.25 5.47
CA PRO A 360 10.05 -24.35 6.65
C PRO A 360 11.54 -24.32 6.30
N GLU A 361 11.95 -25.03 5.24
CA GLU A 361 13.35 -25.03 4.79
C GLU A 361 13.78 -23.66 4.28
N LEU A 362 12.94 -22.99 3.48
CA LEU A 362 13.19 -21.64 3.00
C LEU A 362 13.31 -20.67 4.17
N VAL A 363 12.40 -20.74 5.14
CA VAL A 363 12.45 -19.91 6.36
C VAL A 363 13.74 -20.14 7.12
N HIS A 364 14.14 -21.37 7.34
CA HIS A 364 15.41 -21.71 8.02
C HIS A 364 16.61 -21.09 7.30
N ARG A 365 16.63 -21.16 5.98
CA ARG A 365 17.70 -20.59 5.14
C ARG A 365 17.78 -19.08 5.23
N PHE A 366 16.64 -18.37 5.29
CA PHE A 366 16.59 -16.92 5.28
C PHE A 366 16.51 -16.28 6.67
N ALA A 367 16.22 -17.04 7.73
CA ALA A 367 16.12 -16.56 9.10
C ALA A 367 17.37 -15.78 9.58
N PRO A 368 18.61 -16.20 9.27
CA PRO A 368 19.81 -15.44 9.64
C PRO A 368 19.83 -14.04 9.04
N LEU A 369 19.43 -13.88 7.77
CA LEU A 369 19.35 -12.60 7.09
C LEU A 369 18.29 -11.68 7.73
N VAL A 370 17.11 -12.24 8.04
CA VAL A 370 16.04 -11.50 8.73
C VAL A 370 16.51 -11.03 10.10
N LYS A 371 17.20 -11.90 10.85
CA LYS A 371 17.77 -11.58 12.17
C LYS A 371 18.77 -10.44 12.08
N GLU A 372 19.71 -10.52 11.16
CA GLU A 372 20.74 -9.47 10.93
C GLU A 372 20.08 -8.12 10.60
N ARG A 373 19.10 -8.11 9.69
CA ARG A 373 18.39 -6.89 9.29
C ARG A 373 17.59 -6.27 10.43
N LEU A 374 16.90 -7.09 11.23
CA LEU A 374 16.19 -6.61 12.41
C LEU A 374 17.16 -6.02 13.45
N GLN A 375 18.31 -6.68 13.68
CA GLN A 375 19.34 -6.20 14.60
C GLN A 375 19.93 -4.85 14.16
N ALA A 376 20.14 -4.65 12.87
CA ALA A 376 20.61 -3.37 12.32
C ALA A 376 19.66 -2.21 12.62
N HIS A 377 18.38 -2.49 12.86
CA HIS A 377 17.37 -1.50 13.26
C HIS A 377 17.03 -1.52 14.76
N GLY A 378 17.82 -2.23 15.56
CA GLY A 378 17.65 -2.30 17.02
C GLY A 378 16.52 -3.23 17.48
N TYR A 379 16.10 -4.19 16.64
CA TYR A 379 15.13 -5.22 17.00
C TYR A 379 15.79 -6.58 17.18
N LEU A 380 15.23 -7.41 18.07
CA LEU A 380 15.67 -8.78 18.33
C LEU A 380 14.64 -9.76 17.78
N LEU A 381 15.07 -10.67 16.88
CA LEU A 381 14.20 -11.75 16.40
C LEU A 381 14.17 -12.87 17.45
N SER A 382 12.98 -13.15 18.00
CA SER A 382 12.77 -14.28 18.94
C SER A 382 12.54 -15.60 18.23
N GLY A 383 11.93 -15.58 17.04
CA GLY A 383 11.70 -16.76 16.23
C GLY A 383 10.86 -16.49 15.00
N ILE A 384 10.90 -17.45 14.07
CA ILE A 384 10.02 -17.50 12.89
C ILE A 384 9.38 -18.87 12.86
N ASP A 385 8.05 -18.92 12.97
CA ASP A 385 7.27 -20.17 12.93
C ASP A 385 6.54 -20.28 11.59
N VAL A 386 6.48 -21.50 11.05
CA VAL A 386 5.59 -21.85 9.94
C VAL A 386 4.43 -22.65 10.48
N LYS A 387 3.20 -22.23 10.20
CA LYS A 387 1.95 -22.81 10.68
C LYS A 387 1.04 -23.15 9.50
N ALA A 388 0.17 -24.13 9.68
CA ALA A 388 -0.83 -24.46 8.68
C ALA A 388 -1.74 -23.25 8.37
N ALA A 389 -2.18 -23.13 7.12
CA ALA A 389 -3.05 -22.04 6.67
C ALA A 389 -4.37 -21.98 7.44
N GLU A 390 -4.92 -23.12 7.86
CA GLU A 390 -6.14 -23.22 8.69
C GLU A 390 -5.99 -22.53 10.06
N ALA A 391 -4.77 -22.46 10.59
CA ALA A 391 -4.48 -21.73 11.84
C ALA A 391 -4.31 -20.23 11.64
N SER A 392 -4.47 -19.73 10.41
CA SER A 392 -4.34 -18.31 10.10
C SER A 392 -5.31 -17.49 10.94
N PRO A 393 -4.84 -16.40 11.58
CA PRO A 393 -5.76 -15.37 12.00
C PRO A 393 -6.52 -14.91 10.75
N PRO A 394 -7.78 -14.52 10.88
CA PRO A 394 -8.54 -14.04 9.73
C PRO A 394 -7.70 -13.00 8.98
N ALA A 395 -7.56 -13.22 7.67
CA ALA A 395 -6.71 -12.39 6.81
C ALA A 395 -7.06 -10.90 6.97
N PRO A 396 -6.14 -9.97 6.66
CA PRO A 396 -6.40 -8.52 6.73
C PRO A 396 -7.46 -8.02 5.74
N SER A 397 -7.89 -8.82 4.76
CA SER A 397 -9.16 -8.62 4.08
C SER A 397 -10.35 -8.75 5.04
N VAL A 398 -10.10 -9.37 6.18
CA VAL A 398 -10.95 -9.40 7.35
C VAL A 398 -10.34 -8.42 8.33
N LEU A 399 -10.85 -7.21 8.33
CA LEU A 399 -10.67 -6.28 9.43
C LEU A 399 -10.81 -7.06 10.73
N PRO A 400 -10.00 -6.83 11.77
CA PRO A 400 -10.23 -7.42 13.08
C PRO A 400 -11.58 -6.88 13.57
N PHE A 401 -12.64 -7.59 13.20
CA PHE A 401 -13.97 -7.32 13.67
C PHE A 401 -14.03 -7.81 15.11
N ALA A 402 -14.66 -6.99 15.95
CA ALA A 402 -14.90 -7.31 17.34
C ALA A 402 -15.38 -8.75 17.53
N GLY A 403 -14.57 -9.57 18.17
CA GLY A 403 -14.89 -10.97 18.45
C GLY A 403 -13.68 -11.89 18.48
N SER A 404 -12.62 -11.63 17.76
CA SER A 404 -11.35 -12.33 17.98
C SER A 404 -10.56 -11.56 19.05
N SER A 405 -10.71 -11.97 20.29
CA SER A 405 -9.93 -11.53 21.45
C SER A 405 -8.47 -12.00 21.34
N SER A 406 -7.78 -11.66 20.26
CA SER A 406 -6.34 -11.57 20.26
C SER A 406 -5.95 -10.13 20.55
N GLU A 407 -6.51 -9.56 21.62
CA GLU A 407 -5.90 -8.43 22.28
C GLU A 407 -4.47 -8.85 22.58
N VAL A 408 -3.51 -8.16 21.99
CA VAL A 408 -2.15 -8.22 22.48
C VAL A 408 -2.28 -7.74 23.93
N ASP A 409 -2.07 -8.65 24.88
CA ASP A 409 -2.17 -8.30 26.30
C ASP A 409 -1.06 -7.29 26.61
N TRP A 410 -1.43 -6.03 26.68
CA TRP A 410 -0.54 -4.92 27.01
C TRP A 410 -0.23 -4.85 28.52
N ARG A 411 -0.76 -5.78 29.31
CA ARG A 411 -0.53 -5.85 30.74
C ARG A 411 0.75 -6.65 31.03
N VAL A 412 1.87 -5.94 31.16
CA VAL A 412 3.04 -6.36 31.92
C VAL A 412 3.60 -5.16 32.65
#